data_ee63210e4739feff8c328be70dd303ff
#
_entry.id   ee63210e4739feff8c328be70dd303ff
#
_cell.length_a   1.000
_cell.length_b   1.000
_cell.length_c   1.000
_cell.angle_alpha   90.00
_cell.angle_beta   90.00
_cell.angle_gamma   90.00
#
_symmetry.space_group_name_H-M   'P 1'
#
loop_
_entity.id
_entity.type
_entity.pdbx_description
1 polymer ?
#
loop_
_entity_poly.entity_id
_entity_poly.type
_entity_poly.pdbx_seq_one_letter_code
_entity_poly.pdbx_strand_id
1 'polypeptide(L)'
;MRWISATLMGVVMLAGCGENVKFRNPLAKNQPKQQAAPAQTAAKPKADPKPVQTKEAQARNTMIRTTSLRGGGASRFGNGKTVGANSSVEENVERLRTEIAGSIDFAPTMIVWIVDSTLSASELRSSWANGAKKLYTDFQTNGLPGGKPADNLSTAIVSFGEKTDFVIEQPTTNFGEVIGKLAAIQTDNSGKESTFATIGQVFDKYGPIKQQQGRELMVVVVTDEAGDDWKQVDSIVEKANSTGVRVYAIGVPAPMGRMMAEVAPQESRSDGMPAMLQGPETRYSQRVDMKFNSGGFGGDDVDSGYGPFGLTYLAYQTRGSFLVSRLRSAPWPGSAMRFDDEVMRKYPPQYLTEAQYQAKLSENKALAALHQAASQGQVEAMTYPASQFVVEDEARLKNALDGAQRIAARLEPMINAVYDPLAEGEKDRDKITDKRWQASYDLALGRAAAVKARVDGYNQMLAILKGGRKFEDPSHDTWNLEPADTLEEAGSRLEKTRLQAKEYLERIIKEHPDTPWAYFAEKELETPIGWKWVEY
;
A
#
# COMPACT_ATOMS: atom_id res chain seq x y z
N MET A 1 -39.65 39.67 -19.99
CA MET A 1 -40.45 38.69 -20.76
C MET A 1 -40.11 37.36 -20.16
N ARG A 2 -40.90 36.76 -19.19
CA ARG A 2 -42.06 35.88 -19.40
C ARG A 2 -41.61 34.63 -20.18
N TRP A 3 -41.63 33.38 -19.71
CA TRP A 3 -42.64 32.57 -18.94
C TRP A 3 -41.90 31.40 -18.24
N ILE A 4 -42.02 30.91 -16.97
CA ILE A 4 -43.12 30.28 -16.21
C ILE A 4 -43.63 28.96 -16.86
N SER A 5 -43.40 27.84 -16.16
CA SER A 5 -44.32 26.78 -15.76
C SER A 5 -43.49 25.65 -15.13
N ALA A 6 -43.54 25.23 -13.91
CA ALA A 6 -44.55 24.82 -12.92
C ALA A 6 -45.30 23.54 -13.29
N THR A 7 -45.35 22.65 -12.30
CA THR A 7 -46.40 21.68 -11.91
C THR A 7 -45.89 20.23 -11.92
N LEU A 8 -46.14 19.27 -11.06
CA LEU A 8 -46.97 19.11 -9.88
C LEU A 8 -46.63 17.79 -9.19
N MET A 9 -46.44 17.74 -7.92
CA MET A 9 -47.11 16.98 -6.86
C MET A 9 -47.59 15.53 -7.16
N GLY A 10 -47.28 14.62 -6.23
CA GLY A 10 -47.90 13.33 -6.04
C GLY A 10 -47.45 12.66 -4.73
N VAL A 11 -48.01 13.11 -3.60
CA VAL A 11 -47.99 12.41 -2.30
C VAL A 11 -49.03 11.32 -2.31
N VAL A 12 -48.65 10.06 -1.96
CA VAL A 12 -49.60 9.05 -1.47
C VAL A 12 -49.05 8.45 -0.19
N MET A 13 -49.68 8.81 0.92
CA MET A 13 -49.68 8.04 2.17
C MET A 13 -50.70 6.93 2.07
N LEU A 14 -50.32 5.70 2.46
CA LEU A 14 -51.30 4.72 2.99
C LEU A 14 -50.64 3.95 4.14
N ALA A 15 -51.23 4.10 5.29
CA ALA A 15 -51.05 3.27 6.47
C ALA A 15 -51.87 1.96 6.33
N GLY A 16 -51.41 0.88 6.93
CA GLY A 16 -52.25 -0.31 7.10
C GLY A 16 -51.51 -1.54 7.59
N CYS A 17 -51.58 -1.79 8.87
CA CYS A 17 -51.71 -3.04 9.61
C CYS A 17 -50.98 -4.32 9.13
N GLY A 18 -50.38 -4.98 10.12
CA GLY A 18 -49.63 -6.19 10.06
C GLY A 18 -50.45 -7.45 9.72
N GLU A 19 -49.72 -8.46 9.31
CA GLU A 19 -50.06 -9.86 9.55
C GLU A 19 -48.82 -10.73 9.33
N ASN A 20 -48.56 -11.63 10.28
CA ASN A 20 -47.56 -12.68 10.21
C ASN A 20 -47.87 -13.69 9.11
N VAL A 21 -47.05 -13.77 8.08
CA VAL A 21 -47.14 -14.88 7.09
C VAL A 21 -45.91 -15.76 7.25
N LYS A 22 -46.14 -16.95 7.82
CA LYS A 22 -45.20 -18.07 7.80
C LYS A 22 -45.13 -18.66 6.38
N PHE A 23 -44.00 -18.47 5.71
CA PHE A 23 -43.74 -19.20 4.46
C PHE A 23 -43.40 -20.67 4.76
N ARG A 24 -44.29 -21.58 4.41
CA ARG A 24 -44.02 -23.01 4.26
C ARG A 24 -43.44 -23.27 2.87
N ASN A 25 -42.28 -23.94 2.83
CA ASN A 25 -41.63 -24.41 1.62
C ASN A 25 -42.28 -25.73 1.14
N PRO A 26 -42.90 -25.83 -0.03
CA PRO A 26 -43.59 -27.04 -0.53
C PRO A 26 -42.77 -27.79 -1.60
N LEU A 27 -41.53 -28.17 -1.34
CA LEU A 27 -40.78 -29.08 -2.24
C LEU A 27 -39.91 -30.07 -1.46
N ALA A 28 -40.56 -30.97 -0.74
CA ALA A 28 -39.92 -32.15 -0.19
C ALA A 28 -40.87 -33.37 -0.34
N LYS A 29 -40.98 -33.88 -1.56
CA LYS A 29 -41.50 -35.24 -1.80
C LYS A 29 -40.91 -35.75 -3.11
N ASN A 30 -40.25 -36.91 -2.99
CA ASN A 30 -39.75 -37.84 -3.98
C ASN A 30 -38.24 -37.92 -4.14
N GLN A 31 -37.62 -38.69 -3.23
CA GLN A 31 -36.44 -39.48 -3.55
C GLN A 31 -36.74 -40.95 -3.29
N PRO A 32 -36.41 -41.86 -4.21
CA PRO A 32 -36.59 -43.30 -4.00
C PRO A 32 -35.51 -43.86 -3.08
N LYS A 33 -35.92 -44.80 -2.22
CA LYS A 33 -35.04 -45.56 -1.32
C LYS A 33 -34.02 -46.38 -2.13
N GLN A 34 -32.75 -46.09 -2.00
CA GLN A 34 -31.68 -47.02 -2.41
C GLN A 34 -31.36 -47.99 -1.27
N GLN A 35 -31.35 -49.27 -1.66
CA GLN A 35 -30.99 -50.39 -0.80
C GLN A 35 -29.54 -50.35 -0.39
N ALA A 36 -29.27 -50.70 0.89
CA ALA A 36 -27.95 -50.84 1.46
C ALA A 36 -27.22 -52.04 0.82
N ALA A 37 -26.01 -51.80 0.29
CA ALA A 37 -25.04 -52.83 -0.05
C ALA A 37 -24.04 -53.06 1.11
N PRO A 38 -23.49 -54.27 1.26
CA PRO A 38 -22.77 -54.69 2.47
C PRO A 38 -21.39 -54.04 2.63
N ALA A 39 -21.02 -53.82 3.88
CA ALA A 39 -19.76 -53.24 4.33
C ALA A 39 -18.53 -53.98 3.77
N GLN A 40 -17.71 -53.30 2.98
CA GLN A 40 -16.36 -53.72 2.69
C GLN A 40 -15.41 -53.06 3.70
N THR A 41 -14.58 -53.91 4.33
CA THR A 41 -13.53 -53.55 5.25
C THR A 41 -12.55 -52.57 4.67
N ALA A 42 -12.41 -51.40 5.29
CA ALA A 42 -11.49 -50.36 4.88
C ALA A 42 -10.03 -50.80 5.14
N ALA A 43 -9.25 -50.91 4.06
CA ALA A 43 -7.82 -51.03 4.11
C ALA A 43 -7.22 -49.63 4.44
N LYS A 44 -6.20 -49.60 5.35
CA LYS A 44 -5.47 -48.39 5.70
C LYS A 44 -4.90 -47.70 4.47
N PRO A 45 -4.98 -46.37 4.36
CA PRO A 45 -4.35 -45.65 3.27
C PRO A 45 -2.83 -45.80 3.35
N LYS A 46 -2.21 -46.24 2.27
CA LYS A 46 -0.76 -46.18 2.05
C LYS A 46 -0.37 -44.71 1.94
N ALA A 47 0.70 -44.33 2.63
CA ALA A 47 1.30 -43.02 2.53
C ALA A 47 1.66 -42.72 1.06
N ASP A 48 1.30 -41.51 0.61
CA ASP A 48 1.68 -41.01 -0.70
C ASP A 48 3.21 -40.97 -0.84
N PRO A 49 3.75 -41.38 -2.00
CA PRO A 49 5.17 -41.29 -2.23
C PRO A 49 5.60 -39.81 -2.29
N LYS A 50 6.61 -39.45 -1.49
CA LYS A 50 7.27 -38.15 -1.60
C LYS A 50 7.69 -37.93 -3.05
N PRO A 51 7.53 -36.71 -3.61
CA PRO A 51 7.94 -36.42 -4.97
C PRO A 51 9.46 -36.69 -5.10
N VAL A 52 9.82 -37.61 -5.95
CA VAL A 52 11.21 -37.92 -6.30
C VAL A 52 11.73 -36.74 -7.13
N GLN A 53 12.54 -35.89 -6.51
CA GLN A 53 13.30 -34.88 -7.24
C GLN A 53 14.30 -35.64 -8.14
N THR A 54 14.11 -35.57 -9.44
CA THR A 54 15.04 -36.15 -10.39
C THR A 54 16.39 -35.44 -10.29
N LYS A 55 17.49 -36.21 -10.47
CA LYS A 55 18.86 -35.66 -10.46
C LYS A 55 19.06 -34.49 -11.43
N GLU A 56 18.23 -34.38 -12.46
CA GLU A 56 18.22 -33.25 -13.40
C GLU A 56 17.67 -31.96 -12.78
N ALA A 57 16.65 -32.02 -11.91
CA ALA A 57 16.16 -30.84 -11.21
C ALA A 57 17.17 -30.34 -10.17
N GLN A 58 17.89 -31.23 -9.51
CA GLN A 58 19.01 -30.90 -8.62
C GLN A 58 20.20 -30.33 -9.37
N ALA A 59 20.54 -30.90 -10.56
CA ALA A 59 21.62 -30.39 -11.42
C ALA A 59 21.30 -28.99 -11.95
N ARG A 60 20.05 -28.70 -12.36
CA ARG A 60 19.62 -27.35 -12.77
C ARG A 60 19.68 -26.34 -11.62
N ASN A 61 19.24 -26.71 -10.41
CA ASN A 61 19.38 -25.85 -9.24
C ASN A 61 20.83 -25.64 -8.80
N THR A 62 21.70 -26.63 -8.99
CA THR A 62 23.13 -26.50 -8.68
C THR A 62 23.84 -25.69 -9.76
N MET A 63 23.45 -25.82 -11.03
CA MET A 63 24.00 -25.03 -12.15
C MET A 63 23.63 -23.54 -12.02
N ILE A 64 22.40 -23.24 -11.59
CA ILE A 64 21.96 -21.86 -11.30
C ILE A 64 22.74 -21.26 -10.11
N ARG A 65 23.15 -22.07 -9.14
CA ARG A 65 23.98 -21.61 -8.01
C ARG A 65 25.47 -21.46 -8.35
N THR A 66 25.99 -22.23 -9.29
CA THR A 66 27.44 -22.20 -9.63
C THR A 66 27.78 -21.21 -10.73
N THR A 67 26.87 -20.85 -11.61
CA THR A 67 27.10 -19.79 -12.61
C THR A 67 27.04 -18.38 -12.03
N SER A 68 26.48 -18.19 -10.84
CA SER A 68 26.52 -16.90 -10.12
C SER A 68 27.83 -16.62 -9.38
N LEU A 69 28.82 -17.57 -9.41
CA LEU A 69 30.05 -17.46 -8.64
C LEU A 69 31.32 -17.30 -9.50
N ARG A 70 31.21 -17.20 -10.85
CA ARG A 70 32.35 -16.91 -11.70
C ARG A 70 32.03 -15.83 -12.73
N GLY A 71 32.14 -14.60 -12.32
CA GLY A 71 32.07 -13.46 -13.22
C GLY A 71 31.94 -12.19 -12.38
N GLY A 72 33.05 -11.54 -12.18
CA GLY A 72 33.30 -10.41 -11.34
C GLY A 72 32.23 -9.36 -11.22
N GLY A 73 32.25 -8.72 -10.11
CA GLY A 73 31.42 -7.57 -9.79
C GLY A 73 30.02 -8.01 -9.36
N ALA A 74 29.88 -8.35 -8.07
CA ALA A 74 28.56 -8.35 -7.45
C ALA A 74 27.91 -7.01 -7.81
N SER A 75 26.87 -7.05 -8.67
CA SER A 75 26.07 -5.88 -8.96
C SER A 75 25.68 -5.27 -7.62
N ARG A 76 26.11 -4.03 -7.37
CA ARG A 76 25.74 -3.31 -6.14
C ARG A 76 24.24 -3.13 -6.01
N PHE A 77 23.49 -3.52 -7.02
CA PHE A 77 22.07 -3.31 -7.22
C PHE A 77 21.24 -4.60 -7.21
N GLY A 78 21.83 -5.77 -6.98
CA GLY A 78 21.12 -7.03 -6.97
C GLY A 78 20.16 -7.19 -5.78
N ASN A 79 19.06 -7.89 -6.01
CA ASN A 79 18.11 -8.40 -5.03
C ASN A 79 17.09 -7.41 -4.45
N GLY A 80 16.31 -6.74 -5.31
CA GLY A 80 15.12 -5.99 -4.86
C GLY A 80 15.43 -4.81 -3.94
N LYS A 81 16.67 -4.33 -3.93
CA LYS A 81 17.03 -3.14 -3.18
C LYS A 81 16.53 -1.90 -3.92
N THR A 82 15.81 -1.08 -3.21
CA THR A 82 15.54 0.28 -3.64
C THR A 82 16.87 1.03 -3.61
N VAL A 83 17.29 1.58 -4.73
CA VAL A 83 18.58 2.24 -4.84
C VAL A 83 18.38 3.73 -5.09
N GLY A 84 19.00 4.53 -4.27
CA GLY A 84 19.20 5.95 -4.53
C GLY A 84 18.12 6.86 -4.04
N ALA A 85 18.21 7.18 -2.81
CA ALA A 85 17.36 8.08 -2.08
C ALA A 85 17.10 9.46 -2.71
N ASN A 86 18.02 9.98 -3.51
CA ASN A 86 17.98 11.32 -4.11
C ASN A 86 18.28 11.33 -5.59
N SER A 87 18.06 10.22 -6.30
CA SER A 87 18.41 10.17 -7.71
C SER A 87 17.33 10.78 -8.58
N SER A 88 17.77 11.59 -9.54
CA SER A 88 16.91 12.01 -10.64
C SER A 88 16.62 10.81 -11.55
N VAL A 89 15.64 10.97 -12.43
CA VAL A 89 15.33 9.95 -13.45
C VAL A 89 16.54 9.74 -14.37
N GLU A 90 17.21 10.82 -14.76
CA GLU A 90 18.40 10.77 -15.61
C GLU A 90 19.54 10.01 -14.95
N GLU A 91 19.78 10.22 -13.65
CA GLU A 91 20.80 9.47 -12.90
C GLU A 91 20.44 7.99 -12.79
N ASN A 92 19.16 7.65 -12.67
CA ASN A 92 18.71 6.27 -12.65
C ASN A 92 18.84 5.59 -14.03
N VAL A 93 18.61 6.32 -15.13
CA VAL A 93 18.92 5.83 -16.48
C VAL A 93 20.44 5.59 -16.63
N GLU A 94 21.27 6.48 -16.10
CA GLU A 94 22.73 6.27 -16.14
C GLU A 94 23.18 5.06 -15.29
N ARG A 95 22.53 4.78 -14.17
CA ARG A 95 22.79 3.57 -13.38
C ARG A 95 22.49 2.29 -14.14
N LEU A 96 21.46 2.30 -14.97
CA LEU A 96 21.16 1.15 -15.86
C LEU A 96 22.29 0.87 -16.85
N ARG A 97 23.15 1.83 -17.17
CA ARG A 97 24.36 1.60 -18.01
C ARG A 97 25.20 0.44 -17.46
N THR A 98 25.39 0.36 -16.15
CA THR A 98 26.16 -0.73 -15.53
C THR A 98 25.47 -2.08 -15.69
N GLU A 99 24.14 -2.12 -15.55
CA GLU A 99 23.34 -3.33 -15.73
C GLU A 99 23.33 -3.76 -17.21
N ILE A 100 23.24 -2.81 -18.13
CA ILE A 100 23.34 -3.03 -19.58
C ILE A 100 24.72 -3.60 -19.93
N ALA A 101 25.78 -2.98 -19.41
CA ALA A 101 27.15 -3.46 -19.63
C ALA A 101 27.33 -4.91 -19.17
N GLY A 102 26.91 -5.21 -17.94
CA GLY A 102 26.98 -6.57 -17.41
C GLY A 102 26.15 -7.58 -18.21
N SER A 103 25.00 -7.16 -18.75
CA SER A 103 24.17 -8.00 -19.62
C SER A 103 24.84 -8.28 -20.96
N ILE A 104 25.39 -7.23 -21.61
CA ILE A 104 26.10 -7.34 -22.90
C ILE A 104 27.39 -8.16 -22.79
N ASP A 105 28.07 -8.09 -21.65
CA ASP A 105 29.26 -8.90 -21.40
C ASP A 105 28.93 -10.39 -21.33
N PHE A 106 27.73 -10.73 -20.84
CA PHE A 106 27.26 -12.10 -20.76
C PHE A 106 26.75 -12.63 -22.12
N ALA A 107 25.86 -11.86 -22.79
CA ALA A 107 25.29 -12.21 -24.09
C ALA A 107 24.76 -10.97 -24.81
N PRO A 108 24.56 -11.02 -26.16
CA PRO A 108 23.80 -9.98 -26.84
C PRO A 108 22.49 -9.70 -26.12
N THR A 109 22.15 -8.43 -25.93
CA THR A 109 21.04 -7.99 -25.08
C THR A 109 20.00 -7.22 -25.87
N MET A 110 18.74 -7.47 -25.57
CA MET A 110 17.61 -6.66 -26.02
C MET A 110 17.07 -5.88 -24.83
N ILE A 111 16.94 -4.57 -24.98
CA ILE A 111 16.26 -3.70 -24.00
C ILE A 111 14.90 -3.32 -24.55
N VAL A 112 13.86 -3.47 -23.72
CA VAL A 112 12.52 -2.96 -23.99
C VAL A 112 12.18 -1.92 -22.95
N TRP A 113 12.08 -0.66 -23.36
CA TRP A 113 11.54 0.40 -22.55
C TRP A 113 10.03 0.36 -22.60
N ILE A 114 9.38 0.30 -21.44
CA ILE A 114 7.93 0.43 -21.26
C ILE A 114 7.69 1.74 -20.55
N VAL A 115 7.13 2.72 -21.24
CA VAL A 115 7.09 4.11 -20.77
C VAL A 115 5.65 4.55 -20.61
N ASP A 116 5.35 5.03 -19.43
CA ASP A 116 4.06 5.62 -19.10
C ASP A 116 3.81 6.87 -19.96
N SER A 117 2.69 6.85 -20.67
CA SER A 117 2.26 7.94 -21.54
C SER A 117 1.20 8.85 -20.91
N THR A 118 0.75 8.55 -19.69
CA THR A 118 -0.28 9.34 -19.01
C THR A 118 0.16 10.78 -18.76
N LEU A 119 -0.80 11.65 -18.50
CA LEU A 119 -0.54 13.07 -18.28
C LEU A 119 0.27 13.29 -16.99
N SER A 120 -0.02 12.53 -15.93
CA SER A 120 0.70 12.56 -14.65
C SER A 120 2.19 12.29 -14.83
N ALA A 121 2.55 11.31 -15.67
CA ALA A 121 3.92 10.89 -15.94
C ALA A 121 4.72 11.85 -16.82
N SER A 122 4.21 13.02 -17.19
CA SER A 122 4.85 13.91 -18.18
C SER A 122 6.26 14.37 -17.78
N GLU A 123 6.49 14.72 -16.50
CA GLU A 123 7.83 15.10 -16.00
C GLU A 123 8.77 13.89 -16.00
N LEU A 124 8.30 12.74 -15.48
CA LEU A 124 9.05 11.50 -15.44
C LEU A 124 9.48 11.09 -16.87
N ARG A 125 8.54 11.10 -17.81
CA ARG A 125 8.76 10.76 -19.21
C ARG A 125 9.76 11.70 -19.89
N SER A 126 9.65 13.00 -19.65
CA SER A 126 10.60 13.99 -20.17
C SER A 126 12.01 13.79 -19.64
N SER A 127 12.14 13.55 -18.33
CA SER A 127 13.42 13.28 -17.68
C SER A 127 14.01 11.95 -18.14
N TRP A 128 13.18 10.91 -18.31
CA TRP A 128 13.61 9.65 -18.91
C TRP A 128 14.15 9.85 -20.32
N ALA A 129 13.41 10.58 -21.17
CA ALA A 129 13.83 10.83 -22.55
C ALA A 129 15.18 11.55 -22.63
N ASN A 130 15.43 12.52 -21.73
CA ASN A 130 16.72 13.22 -21.62
C ASN A 130 17.85 12.26 -21.20
N GLY A 131 17.62 11.43 -20.19
CA GLY A 131 18.58 10.44 -19.72
C GLY A 131 18.89 9.38 -20.78
N ALA A 132 17.85 8.84 -21.42
CA ALA A 132 17.98 7.86 -22.50
C ALA A 132 18.69 8.45 -23.73
N LYS A 133 18.38 9.69 -24.10
CA LYS A 133 19.11 10.40 -25.17
C LYS A 133 20.60 10.47 -24.88
N LYS A 134 20.98 10.84 -23.67
CA LYS A 134 22.38 10.86 -23.22
C LYS A 134 23.04 9.47 -23.36
N LEU A 135 22.38 8.44 -22.84
CA LEU A 135 22.85 7.07 -22.86
C LEU A 135 23.11 6.57 -24.30
N TYR A 136 22.12 6.72 -25.19
CA TYR A 136 22.24 6.26 -26.58
C TYR A 136 23.18 7.13 -27.43
N THR A 137 23.28 8.44 -27.15
CA THR A 137 24.29 9.31 -27.79
C THR A 137 25.70 8.86 -27.43
N ASP A 138 25.91 8.49 -26.17
CA ASP A 138 27.20 7.97 -25.74
C ASP A 138 27.52 6.62 -26.41
N PHE A 139 26.59 5.69 -26.48
CA PHE A 139 26.76 4.44 -27.21
C PHE A 139 27.05 4.65 -28.70
N GLN A 140 26.44 5.64 -29.31
CA GLN A 140 26.68 6.02 -30.71
C GLN A 140 28.07 6.61 -30.93
N THR A 141 28.55 7.43 -29.99
CA THR A 141 29.81 8.18 -30.12
C THR A 141 31.01 7.37 -29.66
N ASN A 142 30.88 6.69 -28.53
CA ASN A 142 31.98 6.02 -27.84
C ASN A 142 31.93 4.49 -27.98
N GLY A 143 30.85 3.94 -28.58
CA GLY A 143 30.62 2.50 -28.69
C GLY A 143 30.01 1.90 -27.43
N LEU A 144 29.67 0.61 -27.51
CA LEU A 144 29.13 -0.12 -26.36
C LEU A 144 30.22 -0.41 -25.32
N PRO A 145 29.85 -0.56 -24.03
CA PRO A 145 30.76 -0.97 -22.98
C PRO A 145 31.57 -2.21 -23.35
N GLY A 146 32.85 -2.23 -22.95
CA GLY A 146 33.74 -3.36 -23.27
C GLY A 146 34.15 -3.44 -24.75
N GLY A 147 33.91 -2.42 -25.57
CA GLY A 147 34.23 -2.41 -27.00
C GLY A 147 33.41 -3.40 -27.82
N LYS A 148 32.23 -3.78 -27.31
CA LYS A 148 31.35 -4.74 -28.00
C LYS A 148 30.74 -4.11 -29.28
N PRO A 149 30.49 -4.91 -30.34
CA PRO A 149 29.81 -4.46 -31.54
C PRO A 149 28.40 -3.90 -31.24
N ALA A 150 27.94 -2.94 -32.04
CA ALA A 150 26.64 -2.29 -31.84
C ALA A 150 25.45 -3.26 -31.92
N ASP A 151 25.56 -4.34 -32.65
CA ASP A 151 24.57 -5.41 -32.78
C ASP A 151 24.38 -6.23 -31.48
N ASN A 152 25.30 -6.10 -30.51
CA ASN A 152 25.12 -6.70 -29.18
C ASN A 152 24.04 -6.03 -28.37
N LEU A 153 23.56 -4.85 -28.74
CA LEU A 153 22.45 -4.16 -28.08
C LEU A 153 21.37 -3.81 -29.10
N SER A 154 20.18 -4.37 -28.92
CA SER A 154 18.98 -3.94 -29.64
C SER A 154 17.96 -3.31 -28.69
N THR A 155 17.18 -2.38 -29.18
CA THR A 155 16.24 -1.59 -28.36
C THR A 155 14.87 -1.56 -29.00
N ALA A 156 13.83 -1.80 -28.19
CA ALA A 156 12.43 -1.52 -28.49
C ALA A 156 11.88 -0.49 -27.52
N ILE A 157 10.86 0.26 -27.95
CA ILE A 157 10.14 1.23 -27.10
C ILE A 157 8.65 0.94 -27.20
N VAL A 158 8.03 0.80 -26.05
CA VAL A 158 6.59 0.61 -25.89
C VAL A 158 6.08 1.71 -24.96
N SER A 159 4.97 2.34 -25.29
CA SER A 159 4.28 3.23 -24.37
C SER A 159 2.94 2.65 -23.94
N PHE A 160 2.46 3.09 -22.79
CA PHE A 160 1.18 2.64 -22.26
C PHE A 160 0.45 3.75 -21.52
N GLY A 161 -0.84 3.63 -21.47
CA GLY A 161 -1.84 4.30 -20.69
C GLY A 161 -3.03 3.35 -20.63
N GLU A 162 -4.21 3.73 -21.13
CA GLU A 162 -5.32 2.78 -21.34
C GLU A 162 -4.97 1.68 -22.36
N LYS A 163 -4.14 2.01 -23.35
CA LYS A 163 -3.71 1.11 -24.42
C LYS A 163 -2.18 1.01 -24.49
N THR A 164 -1.73 -0.10 -25.01
CA THR A 164 -0.31 -0.35 -25.31
C THR A 164 -0.02 0.10 -26.75
N ASP A 165 1.03 0.91 -26.93
CA ASP A 165 1.53 1.33 -28.26
C ASP A 165 3.00 0.94 -28.43
N PHE A 166 3.31 0.27 -29.54
CA PHE A 166 4.66 -0.18 -29.86
C PHE A 166 5.37 0.88 -30.71
N VAL A 167 5.98 1.87 -30.06
CA VAL A 167 6.67 3.03 -30.69
C VAL A 167 7.86 2.61 -31.54
N ILE A 168 8.65 1.65 -31.06
CA ILE A 168 9.64 0.88 -31.82
C ILE A 168 9.29 -0.59 -31.65
N GLU A 169 8.53 -1.13 -32.58
CA GLU A 169 7.99 -2.48 -32.50
C GLU A 169 9.04 -3.57 -32.78
N GLN A 170 9.87 -3.37 -33.82
CA GLN A 170 10.97 -4.24 -34.14
C GLN A 170 12.23 -3.74 -33.47
N PRO A 171 12.88 -4.54 -32.58
CA PRO A 171 14.08 -4.09 -31.90
C PRO A 171 15.16 -3.66 -32.88
N THR A 172 15.66 -2.44 -32.74
CA THR A 172 16.66 -1.84 -33.61
C THR A 172 18.02 -1.73 -32.91
N THR A 173 19.10 -1.88 -33.66
CA THR A 173 20.49 -1.59 -33.24
C THR A 173 20.94 -0.18 -33.67
N ASN A 174 20.06 0.57 -34.35
CA ASN A 174 20.30 1.94 -34.77
C ASN A 174 19.98 2.91 -33.63
N PHE A 175 20.98 3.34 -32.88
CA PHE A 175 20.81 4.27 -31.76
C PHE A 175 20.27 5.63 -32.19
N GLY A 176 20.54 6.09 -33.42
CA GLY A 176 19.96 7.32 -33.98
C GLY A 176 18.43 7.22 -34.13
N GLU A 177 17.93 6.06 -34.56
CA GLU A 177 16.48 5.79 -34.61
C GLU A 177 15.87 5.81 -33.20
N VAL A 178 16.51 5.14 -32.23
CA VAL A 178 16.06 5.16 -30.84
C VAL A 178 15.95 6.59 -30.33
N ILE A 179 17.01 7.40 -30.49
CA ILE A 179 17.05 8.81 -30.06
C ILE A 179 15.90 9.62 -30.73
N GLY A 180 15.65 9.41 -32.01
CA GLY A 180 14.60 10.09 -32.74
C GLY A 180 13.18 9.76 -32.27
N LYS A 181 12.98 8.61 -31.62
CA LYS A 181 11.67 8.15 -31.13
C LYS A 181 11.39 8.47 -29.67
N LEU A 182 12.39 8.85 -28.87
CA LEU A 182 12.20 9.13 -27.44
C LEU A 182 11.14 10.21 -27.16
N ALA A 183 11.05 11.24 -28.03
CA ALA A 183 10.08 12.32 -27.91
C ALA A 183 8.76 12.06 -28.67
N ALA A 184 8.61 10.90 -29.33
CA ALA A 184 7.46 10.59 -30.18
C ALA A 184 6.27 10.00 -29.39
N ILE A 185 6.43 9.73 -28.09
CA ILE A 185 5.39 9.16 -27.24
C ILE A 185 4.27 10.18 -27.07
N GLN A 186 3.07 9.81 -27.55
CA GLN A 186 1.88 10.64 -27.42
C GLN A 186 1.34 10.56 -25.99
N THR A 187 0.83 11.70 -25.47
CA THR A 187 0.23 11.71 -24.14
C THR A 187 -1.15 11.06 -24.17
N ASP A 188 -1.37 10.12 -23.27
CA ASP A 188 -2.67 9.52 -22.99
C ASP A 188 -3.38 10.36 -21.90
N ASN A 189 -4.60 10.78 -22.20
CA ASN A 189 -5.43 11.58 -21.29
C ASN A 189 -6.57 10.76 -20.65
N SER A 190 -6.53 9.45 -20.76
CA SER A 190 -7.57 8.57 -20.22
C SER A 190 -7.60 8.52 -18.70
N GLY A 191 -6.43 8.76 -18.06
CA GLY A 191 -6.23 8.57 -16.63
C GLY A 191 -6.27 7.10 -16.20
N LYS A 192 -5.93 6.18 -17.12
CA LYS A 192 -5.85 4.75 -16.87
C LYS A 192 -4.46 4.21 -17.19
N GLU A 193 -3.97 3.32 -16.35
CA GLU A 193 -2.65 2.70 -16.48
C GLU A 193 -2.73 1.17 -16.51
N SER A 194 -2.73 0.61 -17.73
CA SER A 194 -2.68 -0.83 -17.97
C SER A 194 -1.23 -1.35 -17.92
N THR A 195 -0.56 -1.13 -16.81
CA THR A 195 0.89 -1.38 -16.64
C THR A 195 1.25 -2.85 -16.77
N PHE A 196 0.60 -3.73 -15.98
CA PHE A 196 0.91 -5.16 -15.94
C PHE A 196 0.41 -5.89 -17.19
N ALA A 197 -0.72 -5.47 -17.74
CA ALA A 197 -1.19 -5.98 -19.03
C ALA A 197 -0.19 -5.67 -20.15
N THR A 198 0.36 -4.45 -20.19
CA THR A 198 1.42 -4.07 -21.15
C THR A 198 2.71 -4.87 -20.94
N ILE A 199 3.16 -5.06 -19.70
CA ILE A 199 4.32 -5.91 -19.38
C ILE A 199 4.08 -7.33 -19.90
N GLY A 200 2.87 -7.87 -19.69
CA GLY A 200 2.48 -9.19 -20.20
C GLY A 200 2.56 -9.29 -21.72
N GLN A 201 2.08 -8.29 -22.46
CA GLN A 201 2.18 -8.23 -23.92
C GLN A 201 3.64 -8.15 -24.40
N VAL A 202 4.48 -7.40 -23.70
CA VAL A 202 5.92 -7.30 -23.99
C VAL A 202 6.60 -8.66 -23.83
N PHE A 203 6.27 -9.42 -22.78
CA PHE A 203 6.82 -10.76 -22.59
C PHE A 203 6.36 -11.73 -23.70
N ASP A 204 5.09 -11.67 -24.11
CA ASP A 204 4.57 -12.49 -25.21
C ASP A 204 5.27 -12.19 -26.53
N LYS A 205 5.50 -10.93 -26.81
CA LYS A 205 6.10 -10.49 -28.07
C LYS A 205 7.59 -10.74 -28.13
N TYR A 206 8.33 -10.38 -27.10
CA TYR A 206 9.80 -10.37 -27.13
C TYR A 206 10.44 -11.61 -26.48
N GLY A 207 9.73 -12.36 -25.65
CA GLY A 207 10.20 -13.62 -25.07
C GLY A 207 10.62 -14.65 -26.12
N PRO A 208 9.81 -14.94 -27.16
CA PRO A 208 10.22 -15.79 -28.28
C PRO A 208 11.46 -15.30 -29.02
N ILE A 209 11.60 -13.99 -29.22
CA ILE A 209 12.77 -13.40 -29.91
C ILE A 209 14.04 -13.62 -29.08
N LYS A 210 13.97 -13.46 -27.75
CA LYS A 210 15.07 -13.80 -26.84
C LYS A 210 15.57 -15.22 -27.07
N GLN A 211 14.64 -16.18 -27.07
CA GLN A 211 14.99 -17.61 -27.23
C GLN A 211 15.58 -17.92 -28.60
N GLN A 212 14.97 -17.40 -29.68
CA GLN A 212 15.41 -17.64 -31.06
C GLN A 212 16.76 -17.02 -31.37
N GLN A 213 17.05 -15.84 -30.81
CA GLN A 213 18.28 -15.09 -31.09
C GLN A 213 19.39 -15.32 -30.05
N GLY A 214 19.12 -16.08 -28.97
CA GLY A 214 20.08 -16.27 -27.89
C GLY A 214 20.46 -14.97 -27.17
N ARG A 215 19.54 -14.02 -27.10
CA ARG A 215 19.76 -12.72 -26.45
C ARG A 215 19.27 -12.72 -25.00
N GLU A 216 19.88 -11.90 -24.16
CA GLU A 216 19.26 -11.52 -22.90
C GLU A 216 18.13 -10.50 -23.14
N LEU A 217 17.07 -10.56 -22.34
CA LEU A 217 15.97 -9.61 -22.40
C LEU A 217 15.91 -8.82 -21.08
N MET A 218 16.13 -7.52 -21.20
CA MET A 218 15.96 -6.53 -20.14
C MET A 218 14.71 -5.70 -20.43
N VAL A 219 13.78 -5.65 -19.49
CA VAL A 219 12.60 -4.80 -19.57
C VAL A 219 12.75 -3.71 -18.53
N VAL A 220 12.56 -2.46 -18.93
CA VAL A 220 12.64 -1.30 -18.04
C VAL A 220 11.31 -0.54 -18.08
N VAL A 221 10.59 -0.57 -16.98
CA VAL A 221 9.31 0.13 -16.81
C VAL A 221 9.58 1.52 -16.24
N VAL A 222 9.00 2.55 -16.84
CA VAL A 222 9.13 3.95 -16.40
C VAL A 222 7.72 4.48 -16.15
N THR A 223 7.34 4.65 -14.88
CA THR A 223 6.01 5.10 -14.46
C THR A 223 6.06 5.77 -13.10
N ASP A 224 5.16 6.70 -12.85
CA ASP A 224 4.96 7.38 -11.57
C ASP A 224 3.85 6.75 -10.71
N GLU A 225 3.23 5.66 -11.19
CA GLU A 225 2.13 4.99 -10.49
C GLU A 225 2.35 3.49 -10.26
N ALA A 226 1.46 2.90 -9.47
CA ALA A 226 1.49 1.46 -9.15
C ALA A 226 0.92 0.58 -10.28
N GLY A 227 0.13 1.19 -11.19
CA GLY A 227 -0.67 0.52 -12.20
C GLY A 227 -2.04 0.07 -11.68
N ASP A 228 -3.11 0.40 -12.40
CA ASP A 228 -4.48 0.04 -12.02
C ASP A 228 -4.70 -1.48 -11.94
N ASP A 229 -3.94 -2.20 -12.72
CA ASP A 229 -4.02 -3.67 -12.87
C ASP A 229 -2.96 -4.44 -12.05
N TRP A 230 -2.38 -3.83 -11.01
CA TRP A 230 -1.32 -4.40 -10.18
C TRP A 230 -1.66 -5.77 -9.57
N LYS A 231 -2.94 -6.10 -9.40
CA LYS A 231 -3.40 -7.41 -8.90
C LYS A 231 -2.97 -8.57 -9.80
N GLN A 232 -2.61 -8.31 -11.06
CA GLN A 232 -2.09 -9.30 -11.99
C GLN A 232 -0.62 -9.66 -11.75
N VAL A 233 0.07 -9.01 -10.80
CA VAL A 233 1.52 -9.13 -10.63
C VAL A 233 2.01 -10.57 -10.45
N ASP A 234 1.29 -11.43 -9.71
CA ASP A 234 1.75 -12.81 -9.49
C ASP A 234 1.81 -13.60 -10.82
N SER A 235 0.81 -13.47 -11.69
CA SER A 235 0.80 -14.10 -13.00
C SER A 235 1.88 -13.54 -13.93
N ILE A 236 2.15 -12.24 -13.84
CA ILE A 236 3.24 -11.60 -14.61
C ILE A 236 4.62 -12.05 -14.11
N VAL A 237 4.79 -12.25 -12.80
CA VAL A 237 6.02 -12.82 -12.22
C VAL A 237 6.25 -14.25 -12.70
N GLU A 238 5.22 -15.10 -12.71
CA GLU A 238 5.32 -16.47 -13.24
C GLU A 238 5.75 -16.45 -14.71
N LYS A 239 5.14 -15.59 -15.50
CA LYS A 239 5.47 -15.40 -16.92
C LYS A 239 6.90 -14.89 -17.11
N ALA A 240 7.34 -13.91 -16.32
CA ALA A 240 8.71 -13.40 -16.36
C ALA A 240 9.74 -14.48 -16.02
N ASN A 241 9.46 -15.28 -15.00
CA ASN A 241 10.35 -16.39 -14.59
C ASN A 241 10.43 -17.48 -15.66
N SER A 242 9.32 -17.81 -16.33
CA SER A 242 9.31 -18.79 -17.43
C SER A 242 10.09 -18.32 -18.67
N THR A 243 10.09 -17.01 -18.93
CA THR A 243 10.83 -16.39 -20.04
C THR A 243 12.28 -16.03 -19.69
N GLY A 244 12.63 -16.01 -18.40
CA GLY A 244 13.96 -15.62 -17.93
C GLY A 244 14.27 -14.15 -18.22
N VAL A 245 13.27 -13.27 -18.12
CA VAL A 245 13.40 -11.82 -18.33
C VAL A 245 13.88 -11.17 -17.04
N ARG A 246 14.73 -10.16 -17.15
CA ARG A 246 15.05 -9.26 -16.04
C ARG A 246 14.26 -7.96 -16.17
N VAL A 247 13.55 -7.59 -15.10
CA VAL A 247 12.72 -6.39 -15.07
C VAL A 247 13.31 -5.36 -14.13
N TYR A 248 13.48 -4.16 -14.64
CA TYR A 248 13.84 -2.97 -13.88
C TYR A 248 12.66 -2.01 -13.92
N ALA A 249 12.54 -1.17 -12.90
CA ALA A 249 11.57 -0.09 -12.90
C ALA A 249 12.24 1.22 -12.46
N ILE A 250 11.86 2.32 -13.08
CA ILE A 250 12.19 3.69 -12.67
C ILE A 250 10.88 4.38 -12.33
N GLY A 251 10.73 4.84 -11.10
CA GLY A 251 9.48 5.44 -10.68
C GLY A 251 9.60 6.17 -9.35
N VAL A 252 8.49 6.72 -8.89
CA VAL A 252 8.42 7.46 -7.63
C VAL A 252 8.26 6.52 -6.44
N PRO A 253 8.64 6.95 -5.22
CA PRO A 253 8.43 6.15 -4.03
C PRO A 253 6.94 6.02 -3.69
N ALA A 254 6.56 4.89 -3.11
CA ALA A 254 5.23 4.69 -2.57
C ALA A 254 5.05 5.44 -1.22
N PRO A 255 3.83 5.92 -0.92
CA PRO A 255 3.49 6.40 0.40
C PRO A 255 3.51 5.26 1.42
N MET A 256 4.11 5.51 2.58
CA MET A 256 4.29 4.49 3.59
C MET A 256 2.96 3.91 4.07
N GLY A 257 2.79 2.62 3.83
CA GLY A 257 1.69 1.82 4.34
C GLY A 257 0.28 2.27 3.91
N ARG A 258 0.18 3.23 2.98
CA ARG A 258 -1.11 3.76 2.53
C ARG A 258 -1.88 2.68 1.81
N MET A 259 -3.16 2.51 2.17
CA MET A 259 -4.06 1.68 1.39
C MET A 259 -4.21 2.31 0.00
N MET A 260 -4.15 1.50 -1.07
CA MET A 260 -4.65 1.95 -2.35
C MET A 260 -6.15 2.21 -2.17
N ALA A 261 -6.51 3.48 -2.05
CA ALA A 261 -7.89 3.85 -2.21
C ALA A 261 -8.32 3.39 -3.61
N GLU A 262 -9.46 2.73 -3.72
CA GLU A 262 -10.22 2.76 -4.96
C GLU A 262 -10.66 4.22 -5.11
N VAL A 263 -9.75 5.07 -5.57
CA VAL A 263 -10.05 6.47 -5.83
C VAL A 263 -11.04 6.46 -6.97
N ALA A 264 -12.21 7.01 -6.73
CA ALA A 264 -13.15 7.26 -7.81
C ALA A 264 -12.39 8.07 -8.88
N PRO A 265 -12.52 7.72 -10.17
CA PRO A 265 -11.76 8.34 -11.27
C PRO A 265 -11.93 9.86 -11.43
N GLN A 266 -12.63 10.52 -10.52
CA GLN A 266 -13.05 11.92 -10.58
C GLN A 266 -12.41 12.83 -9.53
N GLU A 267 -11.57 12.34 -8.63
CA GLU A 267 -10.86 13.22 -7.69
C GLU A 267 -9.65 13.84 -8.38
N SER A 268 -9.89 15.00 -9.01
CA SER A 268 -8.82 15.86 -9.49
C SER A 268 -8.10 16.50 -8.30
N ARG A 269 -6.77 16.56 -8.36
CA ARG A 269 -5.96 17.39 -7.47
C ARG A 269 -6.37 18.86 -7.62
N SER A 270 -6.05 19.68 -6.62
CA SER A 270 -6.32 21.13 -6.64
C SER A 270 -5.66 21.87 -7.81
N ASP A 271 -4.65 21.27 -8.45
CA ASP A 271 -3.98 21.76 -9.66
C ASP A 271 -4.61 21.22 -10.98
N GLY A 272 -5.73 20.50 -10.90
CA GLY A 272 -6.43 19.91 -12.04
C GLY A 272 -5.81 18.64 -12.61
N MET A 273 -4.74 18.14 -12.01
CA MET A 273 -4.11 16.87 -12.42
C MET A 273 -4.86 15.66 -11.83
N PRO A 274 -4.86 14.51 -12.52
CA PRO A 274 -5.43 13.28 -11.97
C PRO A 274 -4.77 12.90 -10.64
N ALA A 275 -5.52 12.25 -9.76
CA ALA A 275 -4.96 11.66 -8.56
C ALA A 275 -4.06 10.49 -8.94
N MET A 276 -2.85 10.43 -8.39
CA MET A 276 -1.88 9.37 -8.70
C MET A 276 -2.03 8.20 -7.73
N LEU A 277 -2.15 6.99 -8.26
CA LEU A 277 -2.25 5.76 -7.49
C LEU A 277 -0.85 5.17 -7.26
N GLN A 278 -0.22 5.55 -6.16
CA GLN A 278 1.13 5.08 -5.84
C GLN A 278 1.14 3.83 -4.96
N GLY A 279 -0.04 3.37 -4.52
CA GLY A 279 -0.24 2.16 -3.72
C GLY A 279 0.70 2.02 -2.53
N PRO A 280 0.55 1.04 -1.66
CA PRO A 280 1.55 0.81 -0.64
C PRO A 280 2.80 0.14 -1.24
N GLU A 281 3.91 0.29 -0.53
CA GLU A 281 5.18 -0.41 -0.79
C GLU A 281 5.11 -1.89 -0.39
N THR A 282 4.06 -2.31 0.29
CA THR A 282 3.76 -3.68 0.72
C THR A 282 2.56 -4.22 -0.05
N ARG A 283 2.39 -5.55 -0.12
CA ARG A 283 1.28 -6.18 -0.85
C ARG A 283 -0.09 -5.66 -0.41
N TYR A 284 -0.26 -5.47 0.89
CA TYR A 284 -1.44 -4.85 1.50
C TYR A 284 -1.00 -3.77 2.47
N SER A 285 -1.87 -2.82 2.73
CA SER A 285 -1.62 -1.80 3.74
C SER A 285 -1.26 -2.42 5.09
N GLN A 286 -0.28 -1.83 5.75
CA GLN A 286 0.13 -2.16 7.12
C GLN A 286 -0.07 -0.98 8.06
N ARG A 287 -0.81 0.04 7.60
CA ARG A 287 -1.11 1.25 8.37
C ARG A 287 -2.61 1.31 8.66
N VAL A 288 -2.93 1.42 9.95
CA VAL A 288 -4.30 1.71 10.40
C VAL A 288 -4.52 3.21 10.34
N ASP A 289 -5.49 3.65 9.56
CA ASP A 289 -5.85 5.06 9.41
C ASP A 289 -6.99 5.41 10.38
N MET A 290 -6.62 5.78 11.61
CA MET A 290 -7.51 6.24 12.66
C MET A 290 -7.06 7.61 13.13
N LYS A 291 -8.00 8.56 13.25
CA LYS A 291 -7.72 9.91 13.73
C LYS A 291 -8.71 10.28 14.83
N PHE A 292 -8.20 10.84 15.93
CA PHE A 292 -9.05 11.39 16.97
C PHE A 292 -9.46 12.84 16.65
N ASN A 293 -8.55 13.65 16.14
CA ASN A 293 -8.79 15.05 15.80
C ASN A 293 -8.40 15.32 14.35
N SER A 294 -9.28 15.95 13.59
CA SER A 294 -9.03 16.27 12.18
C SER A 294 -8.16 17.52 11.95
N GLY A 295 -7.54 18.04 13.00
CA GLY A 295 -6.71 19.24 12.96
C GLY A 295 -5.39 19.05 12.19
N GLY A 296 -5.44 18.77 10.90
CA GLY A 296 -4.25 18.67 10.06
C GLY A 296 -4.57 18.15 8.68
N PHE A 297 -4.94 19.00 7.76
CA PHE A 297 -4.87 18.68 6.34
C PHE A 297 -3.40 18.45 5.96
N GLY A 298 -3.04 17.25 5.53
CA GLY A 298 -1.86 17.00 4.71
C GLY A 298 -0.56 16.56 5.39
N GLY A 299 -0.53 16.17 6.67
CA GLY A 299 0.71 15.79 7.37
C GLY A 299 1.05 14.30 7.46
N ASP A 300 0.19 13.42 6.97
CA ASP A 300 0.31 11.98 7.18
C ASP A 300 0.97 11.22 6.01
N ASP A 301 1.31 11.91 4.94
CA ASP A 301 2.00 11.28 3.83
C ASP A 301 3.51 11.30 4.07
N VAL A 302 4.05 10.10 4.24
CA VAL A 302 5.47 9.85 4.47
C VAL A 302 6.01 9.04 3.32
N ASP A 303 7.14 9.47 2.77
CA ASP A 303 7.89 8.71 1.77
C ASP A 303 8.42 7.41 2.39
N SER A 304 8.00 6.27 1.87
CA SER A 304 8.43 4.95 2.39
C SER A 304 9.89 4.63 2.10
N GLY A 305 10.52 5.35 1.15
CA GLY A 305 11.83 5.01 0.60
C GLY A 305 11.82 3.83 -0.38
N TYR A 306 10.67 3.22 -0.62
CA TYR A 306 10.48 2.05 -1.49
C TYR A 306 9.49 2.35 -2.61
N GLY A 307 9.63 1.66 -3.75
CA GLY A 307 8.65 1.74 -4.83
C GLY A 307 7.34 1.01 -4.51
N PRO A 308 6.29 1.23 -5.31
CA PRO A 308 5.03 0.49 -5.22
C PRO A 308 5.25 -1.03 -5.24
N PHE A 309 4.46 -1.76 -4.46
CA PHE A 309 4.66 -3.21 -4.26
C PHE A 309 4.76 -3.97 -5.58
N GLY A 310 3.80 -3.82 -6.48
CA GLY A 310 3.72 -4.66 -7.68
C GLY A 310 4.98 -4.61 -8.55
N LEU A 311 5.42 -3.41 -8.92
CA LEU A 311 6.62 -3.22 -9.74
C LEU A 311 7.90 -3.61 -8.99
N THR A 312 7.99 -3.29 -7.69
CA THR A 312 9.16 -3.65 -6.90
C THR A 312 9.24 -5.17 -6.69
N TYR A 313 8.11 -5.82 -6.45
CA TYR A 313 8.03 -7.27 -6.33
C TYR A 313 8.40 -7.98 -7.65
N LEU A 314 7.90 -7.50 -8.79
CA LEU A 314 8.27 -8.03 -10.11
C LEU A 314 9.77 -7.87 -10.37
N ALA A 315 10.33 -6.68 -10.12
CA ALA A 315 11.77 -6.44 -10.26
C ALA A 315 12.58 -7.37 -9.34
N TYR A 316 12.15 -7.53 -8.08
CA TYR A 316 12.81 -8.42 -7.12
C TYR A 316 12.82 -9.87 -7.59
N GLN A 317 11.69 -10.41 -8.03
CA GLN A 317 11.54 -11.79 -8.46
C GLN A 317 12.32 -12.11 -9.74
N THR A 318 12.57 -11.11 -10.59
CA THR A 318 13.30 -11.24 -11.85
C THR A 318 14.78 -10.83 -11.74
N ARG A 319 15.29 -10.60 -10.52
CA ARG A 319 16.68 -10.19 -10.24
C ARG A 319 17.06 -8.81 -10.84
N GLY A 320 16.08 -7.98 -11.11
CA GLY A 320 16.28 -6.58 -11.43
C GLY A 320 16.16 -5.69 -10.18
N SER A 321 15.80 -4.42 -10.37
CA SER A 321 15.70 -3.44 -9.29
C SER A 321 14.65 -2.40 -9.59
N PHE A 322 14.01 -1.88 -8.54
CA PHE A 322 13.24 -0.64 -8.60
C PHE A 322 14.15 0.54 -8.25
N LEU A 323 14.27 1.49 -9.15
CA LEU A 323 15.11 2.68 -9.02
C LEU A 323 14.20 3.87 -8.66
N VAL A 324 14.23 4.26 -7.39
CA VAL A 324 13.40 5.37 -6.91
C VAL A 324 13.91 6.68 -7.49
N SER A 325 13.00 7.42 -8.11
CA SER A 325 13.21 8.78 -8.62
C SER A 325 12.29 9.75 -7.91
N ARG A 326 12.79 10.93 -7.54
CA ARG A 326 11.99 11.99 -6.94
C ARG A 326 11.83 13.12 -7.94
N LEU A 327 10.60 13.37 -8.32
CA LEU A 327 10.23 14.42 -9.25
C LEU A 327 10.14 15.75 -8.52
N ARG A 328 10.39 16.86 -9.22
CA ARG A 328 10.26 18.21 -8.65
C ARG A 328 8.81 18.60 -8.42
N SER A 329 7.95 18.17 -9.34
CA SER A 329 6.51 18.39 -9.31
C SER A 329 5.75 17.20 -8.69
N ALA A 330 6.44 16.37 -7.89
CA ALA A 330 5.78 15.23 -7.27
C ALA A 330 4.43 15.63 -6.67
N PRO A 331 3.38 14.80 -6.84
CA PRO A 331 2.02 15.09 -6.39
C PRO A 331 1.89 15.11 -4.86
N TRP A 332 2.95 14.72 -4.20
CA TRP A 332 3.11 14.94 -2.79
C TRP A 332 3.17 16.43 -2.55
N PRO A 333 2.39 16.99 -1.64
CA PRO A 333 2.70 18.30 -1.13
C PRO A 333 4.18 18.26 -0.78
N GLY A 334 4.96 19.23 -1.23
CA GLY A 334 6.42 19.26 -1.18
C GLY A 334 7.06 19.15 0.21
N SER A 335 6.36 18.51 1.11
CA SER A 335 6.61 18.23 2.51
C SER A 335 6.38 16.77 2.90
N ALA A 336 6.31 15.80 1.96
CA ALA A 336 6.35 14.41 2.38
C ALA A 336 7.59 14.21 3.25
N MET A 337 7.36 13.89 4.52
CA MET A 337 8.45 13.68 5.45
C MET A 337 9.26 12.49 4.98
N ARG A 338 10.56 12.66 4.99
CA ARG A 338 11.51 11.68 4.50
C ARG A 338 12.41 11.22 5.63
N PHE A 339 12.73 9.94 5.63
CA PHE A 339 13.59 9.30 6.60
C PHE A 339 14.92 8.88 5.97
N ASP A 340 15.92 8.67 6.82
CA ASP A 340 17.24 8.24 6.38
C ASP A 340 17.17 6.85 5.72
N ASP A 341 17.76 6.73 4.54
CA ASP A 341 17.75 5.48 3.78
C ASP A 341 18.51 4.35 4.47
N GLU A 342 19.55 4.63 5.25
CA GLU A 342 20.28 3.60 5.97
C GLU A 342 19.44 3.04 7.13
N VAL A 343 18.64 3.91 7.75
CA VAL A 343 17.64 3.48 8.75
C VAL A 343 16.58 2.63 8.07
N MET A 344 15.98 3.11 6.97
CA MET A 344 14.90 2.41 6.29
C MET A 344 15.31 1.07 5.66
N ARG A 345 16.58 0.89 5.29
CA ARG A 345 17.11 -0.41 4.83
C ARG A 345 17.01 -1.53 5.86
N LYS A 346 16.81 -1.22 7.14
CA LYS A 346 16.59 -2.20 8.21
C LYS A 346 15.12 -2.66 8.30
N TYR A 347 14.24 -2.03 7.54
CA TYR A 347 12.80 -2.24 7.51
C TYR A 347 12.28 -2.53 6.07
N PRO A 348 12.88 -3.46 5.32
CA PRO A 348 12.46 -3.70 3.96
C PRO A 348 11.05 -4.31 3.93
N PRO A 349 10.23 -3.95 2.94
CA PRO A 349 9.00 -4.67 2.65
C PRO A 349 9.29 -6.15 2.35
N GLN A 350 8.36 -7.02 2.69
CA GLN A 350 8.45 -8.44 2.33
C GLN A 350 7.74 -8.66 0.98
N TYR A 351 8.51 -9.10 0.00
CA TYR A 351 8.03 -9.38 -1.34
C TYR A 351 7.59 -10.85 -1.45
N LEU A 352 6.40 -11.14 -0.90
CA LEU A 352 5.79 -12.46 -0.83
C LEU A 352 4.74 -12.63 -1.92
N THR A 353 4.56 -13.87 -2.40
CA THR A 353 3.37 -14.24 -3.19
C THR A 353 2.11 -14.11 -2.31
N GLU A 354 0.93 -14.07 -2.95
CA GLU A 354 -0.34 -14.07 -2.21
C GLU A 354 -0.43 -15.27 -1.26
N ALA A 355 -0.10 -16.47 -1.75
CA ALA A 355 -0.15 -17.69 -0.93
C ALA A 355 0.80 -17.65 0.26
N GLN A 356 2.02 -17.12 0.07
CA GLN A 356 2.99 -16.95 1.17
C GLN A 356 2.53 -15.90 2.19
N TYR A 357 1.91 -14.82 1.71
CA TYR A 357 1.36 -13.79 2.58
C TYR A 357 0.24 -14.35 3.46
N GLN A 358 -0.72 -15.06 2.85
CA GLN A 358 -1.83 -15.67 3.57
C GLN A 358 -1.36 -16.75 4.56
N ALA A 359 -0.37 -17.57 4.20
CA ALA A 359 0.26 -18.52 5.11
C ALA A 359 0.83 -17.81 6.34
N LYS A 360 1.54 -16.70 6.14
CA LYS A 360 2.12 -15.90 7.23
C LYS A 360 1.06 -15.32 8.16
N LEU A 361 -0.06 -14.84 7.62
CA LEU A 361 -1.19 -14.37 8.44
C LEU A 361 -1.81 -15.51 9.25
N SER A 362 -1.92 -16.70 8.68
CA SER A 362 -2.50 -17.88 9.39
C SER A 362 -1.63 -18.38 10.55
N GLU A 363 -0.32 -18.15 10.50
CA GLU A 363 0.64 -18.57 11.51
C GLU A 363 0.75 -17.61 12.70
N ASN A 364 0.31 -16.36 12.55
CA ASN A 364 0.48 -15.32 13.57
C ASN A 364 -0.75 -14.41 13.67
N LYS A 365 -1.44 -14.48 14.82
CA LYS A 365 -2.67 -13.72 15.06
C LYS A 365 -2.45 -12.20 15.08
N ALA A 366 -1.29 -11.72 15.50
CA ALA A 366 -0.99 -10.30 15.48
C ALA A 366 -0.88 -9.78 14.04
N LEU A 367 -0.27 -10.55 13.13
CA LEU A 367 -0.20 -10.19 11.71
C LEU A 367 -1.58 -10.24 11.04
N ALA A 368 -2.39 -11.26 11.35
CA ALA A 368 -3.76 -11.35 10.86
C ALA A 368 -4.61 -10.16 11.33
N ALA A 369 -4.49 -9.80 12.61
CA ALA A 369 -5.18 -8.66 13.19
C ALA A 369 -4.75 -7.33 12.56
N LEU A 370 -3.44 -7.12 12.35
CA LEU A 370 -2.94 -5.94 11.65
C LEU A 370 -3.50 -5.84 10.24
N HIS A 371 -3.49 -6.93 9.48
CA HIS A 371 -4.05 -6.98 8.14
C HIS A 371 -5.55 -6.66 8.15
N GLN A 372 -6.32 -7.27 9.05
CA GLN A 372 -7.75 -7.02 9.22
C GLN A 372 -8.01 -5.55 9.57
N ALA A 373 -7.30 -5.00 10.55
CA ALA A 373 -7.45 -3.62 10.99
C ALA A 373 -7.09 -2.61 9.88
N ALA A 374 -5.98 -2.83 9.18
CA ALA A 374 -5.57 -1.98 8.06
C ALA A 374 -6.50 -2.05 6.84
N SER A 375 -7.28 -3.13 6.71
CA SER A 375 -8.26 -3.32 5.63
C SER A 375 -9.62 -2.66 5.91
N GLN A 376 -9.86 -2.16 7.15
CA GLN A 376 -11.14 -1.49 7.50
C GLN A 376 -11.31 -0.12 6.83
N GLY A 377 -10.24 0.40 6.20
CA GLY A 377 -10.25 1.75 5.66
C GLY A 377 -10.07 2.82 6.73
N GLN A 378 -10.44 4.05 6.39
CA GLN A 378 -10.34 5.18 7.31
C GLN A 378 -11.46 5.12 8.34
N VAL A 379 -11.10 5.12 9.64
CA VAL A 379 -12.07 5.29 10.73
C VAL A 379 -12.30 6.78 10.93
N GLU A 380 -13.59 7.20 10.89
CA GLU A 380 -14.00 8.59 11.04
C GLU A 380 -13.44 9.19 12.33
N ALA A 381 -12.88 10.39 12.21
CA ALA A 381 -12.34 11.11 13.35
C ALA A 381 -13.46 11.72 14.22
N MET A 382 -13.24 11.80 15.52
CA MET A 382 -14.06 12.61 16.41
C MET A 382 -13.65 14.08 16.27
N THR A 383 -14.30 14.78 15.34
CA THR A 383 -13.95 16.16 15.02
C THR A 383 -14.57 17.13 16.02
N TYR A 384 -13.75 17.93 16.70
CA TYR A 384 -14.18 18.99 17.61
C TYR A 384 -15.27 18.55 18.60
N PRO A 385 -14.98 17.61 19.52
CA PRO A 385 -15.96 17.21 20.52
C PRO A 385 -16.36 18.42 21.40
N ALA A 386 -17.65 18.49 21.75
CA ALA A 386 -18.11 19.52 22.68
C ALA A 386 -17.36 19.38 24.01
N SER A 387 -16.64 20.40 24.41
CA SER A 387 -15.80 20.40 25.62
C SER A 387 -16.28 21.38 26.70
N GLN A 388 -17.22 22.27 26.39
CA GLN A 388 -17.75 23.25 27.31
C GLN A 388 -19.25 23.03 27.53
N PHE A 389 -19.67 22.99 28.79
CA PHE A 389 -21.03 22.72 29.21
C PHE A 389 -21.42 23.74 30.29
N VAL A 390 -22.26 24.73 29.92
CA VAL A 390 -22.81 25.74 30.84
C VAL A 390 -24.01 25.16 31.55
N VAL A 391 -24.10 25.33 32.87
CA VAL A 391 -25.18 24.83 33.72
C VAL A 391 -26.19 25.93 33.95
N GLU A 392 -26.99 26.26 32.94
CA GLU A 392 -28.11 27.21 33.11
C GLU A 392 -29.29 26.56 33.87
N ASP A 393 -29.62 25.33 33.48
CA ASP A 393 -30.57 24.45 34.15
C ASP A 393 -30.24 22.98 33.84
N GLU A 394 -30.76 22.06 34.68
CA GLU A 394 -30.50 20.64 34.60
C GLU A 394 -30.98 20.01 33.27
N ALA A 395 -32.11 20.47 32.73
CA ALA A 395 -32.69 19.91 31.51
C ALA A 395 -31.84 20.27 30.28
N ARG A 396 -31.36 21.51 30.18
CA ARG A 396 -30.47 21.98 29.11
C ARG A 396 -29.14 21.29 29.15
N LEU A 397 -28.52 21.20 30.34
CA LEU A 397 -27.27 20.46 30.52
C LEU A 397 -27.41 19.02 30.06
N LYS A 398 -28.46 18.31 30.49
CA LYS A 398 -28.73 16.93 30.11
C LYS A 398 -28.87 16.78 28.59
N ASN A 399 -29.62 17.69 27.94
CA ASN A 399 -29.79 17.66 26.49
C ASN A 399 -28.46 17.89 25.74
N ALA A 400 -27.61 18.81 26.22
CA ALA A 400 -26.28 19.06 25.66
C ALA A 400 -25.37 17.82 25.78
N LEU A 401 -25.34 17.19 26.96
CA LEU A 401 -24.59 15.96 27.21
C LEU A 401 -25.09 14.79 26.37
N ASP A 402 -26.42 14.62 26.25
CA ASP A 402 -27.01 13.58 25.38
C ASP A 402 -26.65 13.77 23.89
N GLY A 403 -26.60 15.03 23.45
CA GLY A 403 -26.15 15.38 22.10
C GLY A 403 -24.68 14.97 21.86
N ALA A 404 -23.83 15.34 22.80
CA ALA A 404 -22.39 15.03 22.74
C ALA A 404 -22.09 13.52 22.81
N GLN A 405 -22.78 12.79 23.70
CA GLN A 405 -22.65 11.34 23.85
C GLN A 405 -23.06 10.57 22.60
N ARG A 406 -24.06 11.03 21.84
CA ARG A 406 -24.48 10.37 20.58
C ARG A 406 -23.38 10.31 19.54
N ILE A 407 -22.51 11.31 19.47
CA ILE A 407 -21.37 11.34 18.54
C ILE A 407 -20.36 10.25 18.93
N ALA A 408 -19.97 10.17 20.20
CA ALA A 408 -19.05 9.15 20.69
C ALA A 408 -19.62 7.73 20.52
N ALA A 409 -20.89 7.52 20.87
CA ALA A 409 -21.54 6.22 20.72
C ALA A 409 -21.64 5.73 19.27
N ARG A 410 -21.70 6.64 18.29
CA ARG A 410 -21.68 6.27 16.87
C ARG A 410 -20.31 5.75 16.43
N LEU A 411 -19.23 6.27 17.00
CA LEU A 411 -17.85 5.89 16.64
C LEU A 411 -17.39 4.59 17.31
N GLU A 412 -17.94 4.28 18.48
CA GLU A 412 -17.53 3.13 19.30
C GLU A 412 -17.50 1.79 18.53
N PRO A 413 -18.53 1.38 17.75
CA PRO A 413 -18.48 0.13 17.00
C PRO A 413 -17.34 0.08 15.95
N MET A 414 -17.05 1.20 15.30
CA MET A 414 -16.00 1.30 14.29
C MET A 414 -14.62 1.21 14.93
N ILE A 415 -14.45 1.86 16.08
CA ILE A 415 -13.20 1.81 16.87
C ILE A 415 -12.97 0.39 17.39
N ASN A 416 -14.01 -0.25 17.94
CA ASN A 416 -13.91 -1.63 18.44
C ASN A 416 -13.59 -2.62 17.32
N ALA A 417 -14.14 -2.46 16.12
CA ALA A 417 -13.83 -3.31 14.97
C ALA A 417 -12.34 -3.31 14.60
N VAL A 418 -11.63 -2.22 14.91
CA VAL A 418 -10.17 -2.12 14.70
C VAL A 418 -9.40 -2.57 15.96
N TYR A 419 -9.78 -2.10 17.14
CA TYR A 419 -9.05 -2.33 18.38
C TYR A 419 -9.12 -3.78 18.86
N ASP A 420 -10.32 -4.39 18.89
CA ASP A 420 -10.51 -5.71 19.50
C ASP A 420 -9.66 -6.81 18.85
N PRO A 421 -9.61 -6.95 17.50
CA PRO A 421 -8.71 -7.92 16.87
C PRO A 421 -7.23 -7.67 17.17
N LEU A 422 -6.80 -6.41 17.22
CA LEU A 422 -5.42 -6.06 17.56
C LEU A 422 -5.09 -6.45 19.01
N ALA A 423 -5.98 -6.14 19.95
CA ALA A 423 -5.79 -6.52 21.35
C ALA A 423 -5.79 -8.05 21.58
N GLU A 424 -6.61 -8.80 20.82
CA GLU A 424 -6.59 -10.26 20.85
C GLU A 424 -5.30 -10.86 20.27
N GLY A 425 -4.74 -10.21 19.25
CA GLY A 425 -3.50 -10.59 18.60
C GLY A 425 -2.24 -10.35 19.43
N GLU A 426 -2.30 -9.54 20.47
CA GLU A 426 -1.15 -9.09 21.28
C GLU A 426 -0.27 -10.25 21.77
N LYS A 427 -0.85 -11.39 22.12
CA LYS A 427 -0.14 -12.60 22.60
C LYS A 427 0.84 -13.17 21.57
N ASP A 428 0.65 -12.88 20.31
CA ASP A 428 1.51 -13.35 19.22
C ASP A 428 2.49 -12.27 18.74
N ARG A 429 2.47 -11.06 19.33
CA ARG A 429 3.36 -9.95 18.96
C ARG A 429 4.83 -10.34 19.07
N ASP A 430 5.23 -10.99 20.16
CA ASP A 430 6.64 -11.35 20.39
C ASP A 430 7.15 -12.47 19.47
N LYS A 431 6.23 -13.14 18.75
CA LYS A 431 6.57 -14.11 17.71
C LYS A 431 6.91 -13.44 16.36
N ILE A 432 6.64 -12.15 16.21
CA ILE A 432 6.99 -11.39 15.01
C ILE A 432 8.48 -11.11 15.06
N THR A 433 9.24 -11.68 14.12
CA THR A 433 10.70 -11.48 14.02
C THR A 433 11.12 -10.35 13.09
N ASP A 434 10.23 -9.93 12.21
CA ASP A 434 10.47 -8.87 11.23
C ASP A 434 10.19 -7.50 11.87
N LYS A 435 11.20 -6.61 11.84
CA LYS A 435 11.13 -5.29 12.49
C LYS A 435 10.04 -4.39 11.90
N ARG A 436 9.79 -4.49 10.59
CA ARG A 436 8.76 -3.69 9.93
C ARG A 436 7.38 -4.10 10.44
N TRP A 437 7.11 -5.41 10.49
CA TRP A 437 5.86 -5.93 11.01
C TRP A 437 5.67 -5.63 12.50
N GLN A 438 6.74 -5.71 13.31
CA GLN A 438 6.69 -5.34 14.73
C GLN A 438 6.29 -3.87 14.90
N ALA A 439 7.00 -2.95 14.21
CA ALA A 439 6.72 -1.53 14.27
C ALA A 439 5.31 -1.19 13.76
N SER A 440 4.86 -1.83 12.69
CA SER A 440 3.51 -1.64 12.14
C SER A 440 2.41 -2.12 13.08
N TYR A 441 2.61 -3.27 13.73
CA TYR A 441 1.65 -3.80 14.69
C TYR A 441 1.56 -2.95 15.96
N ASP A 442 2.72 -2.59 16.53
CA ASP A 442 2.77 -1.76 17.73
C ASP A 442 2.14 -0.39 17.49
N LEU A 443 2.38 0.24 16.31
CA LEU A 443 1.73 1.49 15.93
C LEU A 443 0.21 1.34 15.78
N ALA A 444 -0.24 0.27 15.14
CA ALA A 444 -1.67 0.01 14.94
C ALA A 444 -2.39 -0.15 16.28
N LEU A 445 -1.85 -0.99 17.19
CA LEU A 445 -2.44 -1.22 18.50
C LEU A 445 -2.36 0.04 19.38
N GLY A 446 -1.21 0.73 19.41
CA GLY A 446 -1.02 1.96 20.17
C GLY A 446 -2.00 3.06 19.76
N ARG A 447 -2.17 3.30 18.46
CA ARG A 447 -3.12 4.28 17.92
C ARG A 447 -4.58 3.88 18.17
N ALA A 448 -4.93 2.62 17.92
CA ALA A 448 -6.29 2.14 18.16
C ALA A 448 -6.67 2.25 19.64
N ALA A 449 -5.77 1.89 20.55
CA ALA A 449 -5.96 2.04 22.00
C ALA A 449 -6.06 3.51 22.41
N ALA A 450 -5.26 4.42 21.83
CA ALA A 450 -5.31 5.86 22.12
C ALA A 450 -6.64 6.47 21.68
N VAL A 451 -7.09 6.18 20.45
CA VAL A 451 -8.38 6.65 19.95
C VAL A 451 -9.52 6.10 20.79
N LYS A 452 -9.49 4.80 21.11
CA LYS A 452 -10.48 4.17 22.00
C LYS A 452 -10.53 4.84 23.37
N ALA A 453 -9.38 5.02 24.01
CA ALA A 453 -9.30 5.64 25.33
C ALA A 453 -9.86 7.07 25.32
N ARG A 454 -9.56 7.86 24.28
CA ARG A 454 -10.11 9.21 24.14
C ARG A 454 -11.62 9.23 23.93
N VAL A 455 -12.15 8.37 23.05
CA VAL A 455 -13.59 8.37 22.71
C VAL A 455 -14.43 7.76 23.83
N ASP A 456 -14.04 6.60 24.35
CA ASP A 456 -14.75 5.94 25.45
C ASP A 456 -14.61 6.77 26.74
N GLY A 457 -13.41 7.35 26.98
CA GLY A 457 -13.14 8.26 28.08
C GLY A 457 -14.02 9.50 28.02
N TYR A 458 -14.09 10.15 26.87
CA TYR A 458 -14.99 11.27 26.63
C TYR A 458 -16.44 10.92 26.98
N ASN A 459 -16.94 9.81 26.43
CA ASN A 459 -18.31 9.36 26.69
C ASN A 459 -18.57 9.08 28.18
N GLN A 460 -17.62 8.46 28.89
CA GLN A 460 -17.74 8.19 30.32
C GLN A 460 -17.66 9.45 31.16
N MET A 461 -16.79 10.41 30.82
CA MET A 461 -16.73 11.71 31.54
C MET A 461 -18.04 12.48 31.42
N LEU A 462 -18.66 12.47 30.22
CA LEU A 462 -20.01 13.06 30.05
C LEU A 462 -21.05 12.35 30.91
N ALA A 463 -20.98 11.02 31.04
CA ALA A 463 -21.90 10.26 31.90
C ALA A 463 -21.73 10.61 33.38
N ILE A 464 -20.50 10.86 33.86
CA ILE A 464 -20.20 11.31 35.21
C ILE A 464 -20.83 12.66 35.49
N LEU A 465 -20.66 13.64 34.58
CA LEU A 465 -21.29 14.96 34.73
C LEU A 465 -22.82 14.87 34.73
N LYS A 466 -23.39 14.05 33.87
CA LYS A 466 -24.82 13.76 33.79
C LYS A 466 -25.36 13.09 35.05
N GLY A 467 -24.52 12.37 35.80
CA GLY A 467 -24.81 11.76 37.10
C GLY A 467 -24.94 12.76 38.25
N GLY A 468 -24.75 14.05 38.02
CA GLY A 468 -24.97 15.10 39.00
C GLY A 468 -23.71 15.57 39.73
N ARG A 469 -22.58 15.67 39.02
CA ARG A 469 -21.37 16.31 39.56
C ARG A 469 -21.69 17.74 39.96
N LYS A 470 -21.26 18.14 41.16
CA LYS A 470 -21.47 19.49 41.71
C LYS A 470 -20.19 20.31 41.61
N PHE A 471 -20.33 21.62 41.43
CA PHE A 471 -19.23 22.56 41.52
C PHE A 471 -18.63 22.54 42.95
N GLU A 472 -17.33 22.64 43.05
CA GLU A 472 -16.62 22.86 44.32
C GLU A 472 -16.75 24.32 44.73
N ASP A 473 -16.67 25.26 43.77
CA ASP A 473 -16.95 26.66 43.96
C ASP A 473 -18.40 26.99 43.52
N PRO A 474 -19.28 27.43 44.45
CA PRO A 474 -20.66 27.75 44.10
C PRO A 474 -20.84 28.96 43.14
N SER A 475 -19.78 29.72 42.87
CA SER A 475 -19.80 30.82 41.91
C SER A 475 -19.59 30.38 40.47
N HIS A 476 -19.15 29.13 40.27
CA HIS A 476 -18.95 28.55 38.95
C HIS A 476 -20.27 28.07 38.36
N ASP A 477 -20.38 28.19 37.02
CA ASP A 477 -21.57 27.77 36.27
C ASP A 477 -21.23 26.93 35.02
N THR A 478 -19.94 26.70 34.77
CA THR A 478 -19.46 26.07 33.54
C THR A 478 -18.48 24.93 33.82
N TRP A 479 -18.69 23.78 33.17
CA TRP A 479 -17.78 22.66 33.14
C TRP A 479 -17.02 22.63 31.82
N ASN A 480 -15.69 22.63 31.88
CA ASN A 480 -14.83 22.36 30.73
C ASN A 480 -14.21 20.95 30.84
N LEU A 481 -14.39 20.15 29.79
CA LEU A 481 -13.72 18.86 29.64
C LEU A 481 -12.42 19.08 28.86
N GLU A 482 -11.31 19.03 29.56
CA GLU A 482 -9.97 19.29 28.99
C GLU A 482 -9.20 18.00 28.72
N PRO A 483 -8.41 17.94 27.65
CA PRO A 483 -7.46 16.84 27.44
C PRO A 483 -6.51 16.73 28.63
N ALA A 484 -6.27 15.50 29.08
CA ALA A 484 -5.37 15.19 30.20
C ALA A 484 -4.73 13.82 30.03
N ASP A 485 -3.58 13.62 30.67
CA ASP A 485 -2.90 12.32 30.66
C ASP A 485 -3.39 11.39 31.76
N THR A 486 -4.71 11.35 31.98
CA THR A 486 -5.38 10.48 32.95
C THR A 486 -6.81 10.17 32.52
N LEU A 487 -7.28 8.98 32.89
CA LEU A 487 -8.67 8.53 32.83
C LEU A 487 -9.10 7.85 34.14
N GLU A 488 -8.40 8.12 35.24
CA GLU A 488 -8.72 7.51 36.54
C GLU A 488 -10.15 7.79 36.96
N GLU A 489 -10.64 9.03 36.76
CA GLU A 489 -12.01 9.41 37.03
C GLU A 489 -13.01 8.64 36.15
N ALA A 490 -12.66 8.35 34.91
CA ALA A 490 -13.49 7.57 33.99
C ALA A 490 -13.50 6.07 34.32
N GLY A 491 -12.64 5.63 35.23
CA GLY A 491 -12.57 4.28 35.76
C GLY A 491 -11.34 3.48 35.33
N SER A 492 -10.98 2.50 36.16
CA SER A 492 -9.73 1.72 36.03
C SER A 492 -9.57 0.98 34.71
N ARG A 493 -10.66 0.57 34.07
CA ARG A 493 -10.61 -0.11 32.77
C ARG A 493 -10.12 0.83 31.69
N LEU A 494 -10.64 2.06 31.64
CA LEU A 494 -10.24 3.05 30.64
C LEU A 494 -8.83 3.56 30.89
N GLU A 495 -8.47 3.75 32.16
CA GLU A 495 -7.11 4.10 32.54
C GLU A 495 -6.11 3.02 32.10
N LYS A 496 -6.44 1.73 32.23
CA LYS A 496 -5.61 0.63 31.72
C LYS A 496 -5.44 0.70 30.19
N THR A 497 -6.52 1.00 29.44
CA THR A 497 -6.44 1.17 27.97
C THR A 497 -5.55 2.35 27.58
N ARG A 498 -5.64 3.47 28.33
CA ARG A 498 -4.78 4.62 28.14
C ARG A 498 -3.31 4.30 28.38
N LEU A 499 -3.00 3.59 29.48
CA LEU A 499 -1.63 3.18 29.80
C LEU A 499 -1.08 2.22 28.75
N GLN A 500 -1.88 1.28 28.26
CA GLN A 500 -1.51 0.38 27.17
C GLN A 500 -1.19 1.16 25.89
N ALA A 501 -2.02 2.13 25.51
CA ALA A 501 -1.75 2.98 24.35
C ALA A 501 -0.39 3.67 24.47
N LYS A 502 -0.13 4.29 25.63
CA LYS A 502 1.11 5.00 25.91
C LYS A 502 2.31 4.03 25.84
N GLU A 503 2.22 2.87 26.45
CA GLU A 503 3.28 1.85 26.46
C GLU A 503 3.67 1.45 25.01
N TYR A 504 2.69 1.18 24.15
CA TYR A 504 2.96 0.78 22.77
C TYR A 504 3.58 1.90 21.95
N LEU A 505 3.09 3.13 22.09
CA LEU A 505 3.63 4.28 21.37
C LEU A 505 5.06 4.62 21.82
N GLU A 506 5.33 4.61 23.14
CA GLU A 506 6.68 4.83 23.68
C GLU A 506 7.65 3.70 23.31
N ARG A 507 7.17 2.45 23.22
CA ARG A 507 7.96 1.32 22.74
C ARG A 507 8.47 1.56 21.32
N ILE A 508 7.61 2.04 20.42
CA ILE A 508 7.99 2.32 19.03
C ILE A 508 9.09 3.37 18.99
N ILE A 509 8.94 4.47 19.72
CA ILE A 509 9.94 5.55 19.76
C ILE A 509 11.28 5.02 20.24
N LYS A 510 11.27 4.12 21.21
CA LYS A 510 12.47 3.52 21.80
C LYS A 510 13.11 2.45 20.90
N GLU A 511 12.32 1.54 20.32
CA GLU A 511 12.82 0.36 19.58
C GLU A 511 13.06 0.64 18.10
N HIS A 512 12.37 1.64 17.53
CA HIS A 512 12.41 2.00 16.12
C HIS A 512 12.70 3.50 15.90
N PRO A 513 13.74 4.08 16.55
CA PRO A 513 14.03 5.50 16.44
C PRO A 513 14.33 5.91 14.99
N ASP A 514 14.11 7.19 14.68
CA ASP A 514 14.36 7.79 13.36
C ASP A 514 13.62 7.12 12.20
N THR A 515 12.46 6.50 12.50
CA THR A 515 11.61 5.83 11.52
C THR A 515 10.25 6.52 11.38
N PRO A 516 9.54 6.29 10.27
CA PRO A 516 8.16 6.74 10.13
C PRO A 516 7.24 6.29 11.27
N TRP A 517 7.43 5.09 11.79
CA TRP A 517 6.62 4.57 12.90
C TRP A 517 6.83 5.38 14.18
N ALA A 518 8.10 5.71 14.51
CA ALA A 518 8.41 6.59 15.64
C ALA A 518 7.79 7.98 15.46
N TYR A 519 7.91 8.56 14.28
CA TYR A 519 7.29 9.85 13.95
C TYR A 519 5.77 9.83 14.18
N PHE A 520 5.07 8.80 13.68
CA PHE A 520 3.63 8.70 13.90
C PHE A 520 3.26 8.46 15.37
N ALA A 521 4.10 7.73 16.12
CA ALA A 521 3.90 7.52 17.54
C ALA A 521 4.09 8.82 18.35
N GLU A 522 5.12 9.61 18.02
CA GLU A 522 5.35 10.94 18.60
C GLU A 522 4.17 11.88 18.33
N LYS A 523 3.69 11.92 17.08
CA LYS A 523 2.52 12.71 16.69
C LYS A 523 1.26 12.30 17.45
N GLU A 524 1.06 11.00 17.68
CA GLU A 524 -0.09 10.51 18.44
C GLU A 524 -0.01 10.94 19.92
N LEU A 525 1.18 10.99 20.49
CA LEU A 525 1.44 11.40 21.88
C LEU A 525 1.43 12.92 22.08
N GLU A 526 1.48 13.75 21.02
CA GLU A 526 1.31 15.21 21.13
C GLU A 526 -0.07 15.59 21.70
N THR A 527 -1.07 14.73 21.52
CA THR A 527 -2.39 14.91 22.09
C THR A 527 -2.54 14.03 23.32
N PRO A 528 -2.86 14.56 24.50
CA PRO A 528 -3.08 13.77 25.72
C PRO A 528 -4.12 12.65 25.50
N ILE A 529 -3.89 11.47 26.13
CA ILE A 529 -4.74 10.29 25.95
C ILE A 529 -5.73 10.19 27.12
N GLY A 530 -6.51 11.23 27.36
CA GLY A 530 -7.51 11.22 28.42
C GLY A 530 -8.14 12.57 28.64
N TRP A 531 -8.86 12.71 29.73
CA TRP A 531 -9.74 13.84 30.02
C TRP A 531 -9.79 14.15 31.51
N LYS A 532 -9.97 15.41 31.82
CA LYS A 532 -10.31 15.92 33.18
C LYS A 532 -11.39 16.98 33.10
N TRP A 533 -12.22 17.06 34.14
CA TRP A 533 -13.15 18.15 34.31
C TRP A 533 -12.46 19.32 35.02
N VAL A 534 -12.71 20.52 34.51
CA VAL A 534 -12.32 21.79 35.13
C VAL A 534 -13.57 22.67 35.22
N GLU A 535 -13.77 23.28 36.36
CA GLU A 535 -14.89 24.18 36.59
C GLU A 535 -14.49 25.65 36.46
N TYR A 536 -15.38 26.46 35.93
CA TYR A 536 -15.20 27.88 35.73
C TYR A 536 -16.42 28.65 36.18
#